data_2238f7d0f58d8fd0f7df377d77126eeb
#
_entry.id   2238f7d0f58d8fd0f7df377d77126eeb
#
_cell.length_a   1.000
_cell.length_b   1.000
_cell.length_c   1.000
_cell.angle_alpha   90.00
_cell.angle_beta   90.00
_cell.angle_gamma   90.00
#
_symmetry.space_group_name_H-M   'P 1'
#
loop_
_entity.id
_entity.type
_entity.pdbx_description
1 polymer ?
#
loop_
_entity_poly.entity_id
_entity_poly.type
_entity_poly.pdbx_seq_one_letter_code
_entity_poly.pdbx_strand_id
1 'polypeptide(L)'
;MKRRFLATLLAGSMIISSLTGCQKTADQTKGDTTSAASKAVKGEDISSPEQAAQEAEYKDELHIGYKIEPATLDTMLISDAPARVVSYGSIYEALVTMDEEFKVREELCESYEVSADAKEYTWKLRKGVKFHNGEEMKADDVVASMNRWVEHYGNAKAMVGDSQFEKVDDYTVKITLDEPAAFLNELIATQTQGSVIMPKSVLDDPDPETGAVKSYVGTGPYKFGEWKEGSYIRLDRFDDYQPYGTEGETSGWYGYKSQLTKTVYFDIVTDVSTRTTGIQTGEFDVVTEMSSDDYQMFQSTEGLQTWKELNGEWVIVYNKASGLTQDVNIRQAVNAIADPTEILTAAHGSSEFFRVEVSFMPEETANWFTDAGKENAHRVDADLAKEYLAKANYNGEPFRILCASNDINLTNAAVALKAELESIGMTVEMVTPDWTSYSTYRSDPSKYDVFFAALMPVAVPSLQLFLSPTWAGFTNDQKIFDMVAQMNQTSSLEDGQKIWDELQTYCWNESLPATKLGSVFLYNVYNEKVDNFVFFCSGPIIGNMAVRK
;
A
#
# COMPACT_ATOMS: atom_id res chain seq x y z
N MET A 1 -28.42 41.11 -27.94
CA MET A 1 -29.62 41.67 -27.25
C MET A 1 -29.50 41.33 -25.76
N LYS A 2 -29.51 42.40 -24.99
CA LYS A 2 -29.46 42.35 -23.50
C LYS A 2 -30.75 41.77 -22.93
N ARG A 3 -30.67 41.03 -21.82
CA ARG A 3 -31.57 41.24 -20.68
C ARG A 3 -31.02 40.52 -19.42
N ARG A 4 -30.74 41.36 -18.45
CA ARG A 4 -30.53 41.10 -17.01
C ARG A 4 -31.91 40.93 -16.35
N PHE A 5 -31.92 40.26 -15.19
CA PHE A 5 -32.74 40.54 -13.96
C PHE A 5 -32.67 39.31 -13.07
N LEU A 6 -32.68 39.29 -11.80
CA LEU A 6 -32.45 40.17 -10.64
C LEU A 6 -32.57 39.25 -9.42
N ALA A 7 -31.81 39.49 -8.41
CA ALA A 7 -31.82 38.79 -7.13
C ALA A 7 -33.07 39.11 -6.30
N THR A 8 -33.49 38.19 -5.44
CA THR A 8 -34.30 38.54 -4.27
C THR A 8 -33.85 37.74 -3.05
N LEU A 9 -33.29 38.47 -2.09
CA LEU A 9 -33.14 38.07 -0.68
C LEU A 9 -34.52 38.01 -0.02
N LEU A 10 -34.70 37.07 0.91
CA LEU A 10 -35.64 37.25 2.04
C LEU A 10 -35.05 36.57 3.27
N ALA A 11 -34.85 37.43 4.28
CA ALA A 11 -34.45 37.11 5.65
C ALA A 11 -35.71 37.07 6.56
N GLY A 12 -35.55 36.42 7.69
CA GLY A 12 -36.48 36.51 8.85
C GLY A 12 -36.84 35.14 9.39
N SER A 13 -36.86 34.81 10.66
CA SER A 13 -36.64 35.52 11.91
C SER A 13 -36.49 34.49 13.03
N MET A 14 -35.72 34.84 14.03
CA MET A 14 -35.58 34.16 15.34
C MET A 14 -36.90 33.99 16.07
N ILE A 15 -37.07 32.90 16.82
CA ILE A 15 -37.81 32.93 18.09
C ILE A 15 -36.94 32.24 19.16
N ILE A 16 -36.62 33.07 20.16
CA ILE A 16 -36.01 32.73 21.44
C ILE A 16 -37.18 32.42 22.41
N SER A 17 -37.09 31.39 23.18
CA SER A 17 -37.78 31.30 24.45
C SER A 17 -36.88 30.64 25.50
N SER A 18 -36.51 31.50 26.41
CA SER A 18 -35.88 31.26 27.70
C SER A 18 -36.90 30.85 28.76
N LEU A 19 -36.46 30.06 29.73
CA LEU A 19 -36.78 30.23 31.17
C LEU A 19 -36.03 29.16 31.99
N THR A 20 -35.04 29.61 32.72
CA THR A 20 -34.88 29.71 34.21
C THR A 20 -35.16 28.38 34.94
N GLY A 21 -34.37 27.87 35.77
CA GLY A 21 -33.25 28.29 36.61
C GLY A 21 -33.30 27.47 37.90
N CYS A 22 -32.19 27.09 38.46
CA CYS A 22 -31.92 27.24 39.90
C CYS A 22 -30.58 26.57 40.26
N GLN A 23 -29.74 27.40 40.81
CA GLN A 23 -28.48 27.06 41.50
C GLN A 23 -28.72 26.35 42.82
N LYS A 24 -27.82 25.44 43.21
CA LYS A 24 -27.22 25.39 44.57
C LYS A 24 -25.90 24.67 44.61
N THR A 25 -24.89 25.44 44.89
CA THR A 25 -23.67 25.33 45.73
C THR A 25 -23.11 23.95 46.16
N ALA A 26 -21.86 23.79 45.81
CA ALA A 26 -20.67 23.23 46.43
C ALA A 26 -20.81 22.43 47.74
N ASP A 27 -20.11 21.28 47.80
CA ASP A 27 -19.09 21.09 48.86
C ASP A 27 -18.01 20.06 48.40
N GLN A 28 -16.77 20.32 48.84
CA GLN A 28 -15.60 19.50 48.61
C GLN A 28 -15.53 18.39 49.65
N THR A 29 -15.16 17.18 49.26
CA THR A 29 -14.34 16.31 50.13
C THR A 29 -13.47 15.36 49.30
N LYS A 30 -12.20 15.33 49.70
CA LYS A 30 -11.11 14.44 49.29
C LYS A 30 -11.41 13.01 49.76
N GLY A 31 -10.88 12.05 49.00
CA GLY A 31 -10.55 10.75 49.61
C GLY A 31 -10.50 9.59 48.65
N ASP A 32 -9.29 9.14 48.43
CA ASP A 32 -8.80 7.78 48.32
C ASP A 32 -8.96 6.94 47.07
N THR A 33 -7.78 6.75 46.47
CA THR A 33 -7.37 5.64 45.62
C THR A 33 -7.67 4.29 46.23
N THR A 34 -8.41 3.45 45.53
CA THR A 34 -8.29 1.99 45.67
C THR A 34 -8.28 1.33 44.29
N SER A 35 -7.12 0.76 44.01
CA SER A 35 -6.85 -0.22 42.96
C SER A 35 -7.90 -1.36 43.03
N ALA A 36 -8.62 -1.56 41.93
CA ALA A 36 -9.40 -2.78 41.74
C ALA A 36 -8.65 -3.69 40.75
N ALA A 37 -8.05 -4.71 41.27
CA ALA A 37 -7.47 -5.82 40.51
C ALA A 37 -8.56 -6.49 39.66
N SER A 38 -8.34 -6.58 38.34
CA SER A 38 -9.15 -7.38 37.45
C SER A 38 -8.93 -8.87 37.74
N LYS A 39 -10.01 -9.56 38.11
CA LYS A 39 -10.04 -11.02 38.19
C LYS A 39 -10.04 -11.59 36.76
N ALA A 40 -9.07 -12.43 36.48
CA ALA A 40 -9.07 -13.31 35.33
C ALA A 40 -10.34 -14.17 35.30
N VAL A 41 -11.13 -14.04 34.25
CA VAL A 41 -12.27 -14.93 33.96
C VAL A 41 -11.73 -16.07 33.09
N LYS A 42 -11.95 -17.29 33.53
CA LYS A 42 -11.67 -18.53 32.79
C LYS A 42 -12.56 -18.58 31.55
N GLY A 43 -11.96 -18.98 30.41
CA GLY A 43 -12.68 -19.16 29.15
C GLY A 43 -13.82 -20.19 29.28
N GLU A 44 -14.98 -19.76 28.90
CA GLU A 44 -16.08 -20.58 28.39
C GLU A 44 -16.53 -19.92 27.09
N ASP A 45 -16.70 -20.72 26.03
CA ASP A 45 -17.26 -20.35 24.72
C ASP A 45 -18.57 -19.59 24.90
N ILE A 46 -18.53 -18.28 24.82
CA ILE A 46 -19.74 -17.46 24.70
C ILE A 46 -19.40 -16.26 23.81
N SER A 47 -19.74 -16.35 22.50
CA SER A 47 -20.08 -15.14 21.77
C SER A 47 -21.08 -14.34 22.61
N SER A 48 -20.84 -13.05 22.80
CA SER A 48 -21.77 -12.24 23.58
C SER A 48 -23.17 -12.32 22.92
N PRO A 49 -24.28 -12.18 23.66
CA PRO A 49 -25.61 -12.16 23.06
C PRO A 49 -25.75 -11.10 21.95
N GLU A 50 -24.99 -10.02 22.02
CA GLU A 50 -24.91 -8.97 20.98
C GLU A 50 -24.20 -9.47 19.73
N GLN A 51 -23.08 -10.16 19.86
CA GLN A 51 -22.36 -10.74 18.73
C GLN A 51 -23.18 -11.83 18.03
N ALA A 52 -23.86 -12.69 18.79
CA ALA A 52 -24.78 -13.69 18.24
C ALA A 52 -26.01 -13.06 17.56
N ALA A 53 -26.49 -11.91 18.04
CA ALA A 53 -27.56 -11.17 17.39
C ALA A 53 -27.10 -10.51 16.09
N GLN A 54 -25.90 -9.93 16.05
CA GLN A 54 -25.31 -9.37 14.84
C GLN A 54 -25.04 -10.45 13.80
N GLU A 55 -24.48 -11.60 14.17
CA GLU A 55 -24.26 -12.73 13.26
C GLU A 55 -25.56 -13.23 12.62
N ALA A 56 -26.68 -13.12 13.29
CA ALA A 56 -27.99 -13.52 12.73
C ALA A 56 -28.43 -12.66 11.53
N GLU A 57 -27.91 -11.47 11.38
CA GLU A 57 -28.24 -10.52 10.31
C GLU A 57 -27.38 -10.73 9.05
N TYR A 58 -26.23 -11.41 9.16
CA TYR A 58 -25.26 -11.59 8.08
C TYR A 58 -25.26 -12.99 7.49
N LYS A 59 -24.83 -13.11 6.23
CA LYS A 59 -24.52 -14.39 5.60
C LYS A 59 -23.28 -15.01 6.27
N ASP A 60 -23.16 -16.32 6.20
CA ASP A 60 -21.99 -17.04 6.70
C ASP A 60 -20.77 -16.90 5.78
N GLU A 61 -20.99 -16.59 4.50
CA GLU A 61 -19.98 -16.56 3.44
C GLU A 61 -19.87 -15.19 2.78
N LEU A 62 -18.65 -14.80 2.43
CA LEU A 62 -18.30 -13.63 1.63
C LEU A 62 -17.48 -14.09 0.42
N HIS A 63 -17.91 -13.76 -0.78
CA HIS A 63 -17.25 -14.11 -2.03
C HIS A 63 -16.60 -12.88 -2.69
N ILE A 64 -15.27 -12.92 -2.86
CA ILE A 64 -14.46 -11.85 -3.45
C ILE A 64 -13.89 -12.36 -4.78
N GLY A 65 -14.42 -11.89 -5.91
CA GLY A 65 -13.87 -12.19 -7.23
C GLY A 65 -12.54 -11.46 -7.42
N TYR A 66 -11.43 -12.21 -7.43
CA TYR A 66 -10.07 -11.71 -7.51
C TYR A 66 -9.36 -12.18 -8.78
N LYS A 67 -8.57 -11.29 -9.40
CA LYS A 67 -8.05 -11.53 -10.76
C LYS A 67 -6.80 -12.42 -10.84
N ILE A 68 -6.04 -12.57 -9.76
CA ILE A 68 -4.71 -13.18 -9.77
C ILE A 68 -4.59 -14.21 -8.66
N GLU A 69 -4.17 -15.41 -9.01
CA GLU A 69 -3.80 -16.44 -8.05
C GLU A 69 -2.38 -16.19 -7.51
N PRO A 70 -2.15 -16.18 -6.18
CA PRO A 70 -0.81 -16.03 -5.63
C PRO A 70 0.07 -17.26 -5.91
N ALA A 71 1.39 -17.07 -5.94
CA ALA A 71 2.33 -18.19 -6.06
C ALA A 71 2.51 -18.94 -4.73
N THR A 72 2.32 -18.25 -3.61
CA THR A 72 2.42 -18.75 -2.24
C THR A 72 1.67 -17.80 -1.31
N LEU A 73 1.35 -18.22 -0.08
CA LEU A 73 0.93 -17.30 0.99
C LEU A 73 2.05 -17.02 2.01
N ASP A 74 3.27 -17.49 1.77
CA ASP A 74 4.45 -17.12 2.56
C ASP A 74 5.00 -15.75 2.12
N THR A 75 4.37 -14.69 2.59
CA THR A 75 4.73 -13.30 2.26
C THR A 75 6.09 -12.88 2.82
N MET A 76 6.65 -13.62 3.75
CA MET A 76 7.99 -13.37 4.29
C MET A 76 9.08 -13.93 3.38
N LEU A 77 8.78 -14.95 2.57
CA LEU A 77 9.73 -15.54 1.64
C LEU A 77 9.89 -14.72 0.36
N ILE A 78 8.76 -14.26 -0.19
CA ILE A 78 8.73 -13.47 -1.43
C ILE A 78 7.76 -12.30 -1.33
N SER A 79 8.11 -11.19 -1.98
CA SER A 79 7.21 -10.04 -2.12
C SER A 79 6.22 -10.28 -3.27
N ASP A 80 5.11 -10.97 -3.00
CA ASP A 80 4.03 -11.26 -3.95
C ASP A 80 2.77 -10.47 -3.59
N ALA A 81 2.30 -9.58 -4.50
CA ALA A 81 1.14 -8.75 -4.25
C ALA A 81 -0.15 -9.56 -4.01
N PRO A 82 -0.50 -10.57 -4.85
CA PRO A 82 -1.64 -11.43 -4.60
C PRO A 82 -1.61 -12.17 -3.26
N ALA A 83 -0.42 -12.62 -2.84
CA ALA A 83 -0.27 -13.26 -1.53
C ALA A 83 -0.64 -12.32 -0.39
N ARG A 84 -0.19 -11.06 -0.46
CA ARG A 84 -0.51 -10.04 0.56
C ARG A 84 -2.00 -9.71 0.61
N VAL A 85 -2.64 -9.57 -0.56
CA VAL A 85 -4.09 -9.32 -0.66
C VAL A 85 -4.90 -10.37 0.09
N VAL A 86 -4.49 -11.63 0.00
CA VAL A 86 -5.18 -12.74 0.68
C VAL A 86 -4.79 -12.85 2.14
N SER A 87 -3.54 -12.59 2.52
CA SER A 87 -3.01 -13.04 3.81
C SER A 87 -2.68 -11.93 4.81
N TYR A 88 -2.31 -10.72 4.36
CA TYR A 88 -1.97 -9.63 5.29
C TYR A 88 -3.23 -9.05 5.95
N GLY A 89 -3.21 -8.89 7.25
CA GLY A 89 -4.36 -8.43 8.05
C GLY A 89 -5.51 -9.44 8.16
N SER A 90 -5.41 -10.58 7.46
CA SER A 90 -6.37 -11.69 7.50
C SER A 90 -5.78 -12.91 8.21
N ILE A 91 -4.74 -13.53 7.63
CA ILE A 91 -4.01 -14.66 8.21
C ILE A 91 -2.91 -14.15 9.15
N TYR A 92 -2.16 -13.14 8.70
CA TYR A 92 -0.98 -12.63 9.39
C TYR A 92 -1.18 -11.20 9.87
N GLU A 93 -0.57 -10.91 11.01
CA GLU A 93 -0.43 -9.57 11.57
C GLU A 93 1.05 -9.27 11.82
N ALA A 94 1.38 -7.98 11.98
CA ALA A 94 2.73 -7.49 12.22
C ALA A 94 2.86 -6.95 13.67
N LEU A 95 4.08 -6.60 14.10
CA LEU A 95 4.29 -5.94 15.39
C LEU A 95 3.56 -4.60 15.46
N VAL A 96 3.68 -3.84 14.39
CA VAL A 96 3.03 -2.55 14.16
C VAL A 96 2.42 -2.55 12.77
N THR A 97 1.37 -1.77 12.56
CA THR A 97 0.62 -1.68 11.31
C THR A 97 0.44 -0.23 10.87
N MET A 98 -0.29 0.01 9.79
CA MET A 98 -0.47 1.32 9.18
C MET A 98 -1.94 1.72 9.19
N ASP A 99 -2.25 2.96 9.62
CA ASP A 99 -3.58 3.54 9.43
C ASP A 99 -3.73 4.19 8.03
N GLU A 100 -4.91 4.71 7.72
CA GLU A 100 -5.21 5.32 6.41
C GLU A 100 -4.43 6.61 6.12
N GLU A 101 -3.84 7.23 7.15
CA GLU A 101 -2.96 8.39 7.02
C GLU A 101 -1.47 7.98 6.91
N PHE A 102 -1.20 6.68 6.71
CA PHE A 102 0.15 6.09 6.67
C PHE A 102 0.95 6.32 7.97
N LYS A 103 0.27 6.41 9.11
CA LYS A 103 0.91 6.49 10.43
C LYS A 103 1.05 5.11 11.03
N VAL A 104 2.17 4.89 11.69
CA VAL A 104 2.43 3.65 12.43
C VAL A 104 1.52 3.55 13.64
N ARG A 105 0.89 2.39 13.79
CA ARG A 105 0.02 2.03 14.92
C ARG A 105 0.42 0.68 15.47
N GLU A 106 0.18 0.48 16.77
CA GLU A 106 0.40 -0.81 17.40
C GLU A 106 -0.57 -1.87 16.83
N GLU A 107 -0.12 -3.14 16.76
CA GLU A 107 -0.96 -4.28 16.38
C GLU A 107 -0.71 -5.50 17.30
N LEU A 108 0.41 -6.21 17.14
CA LEU A 108 0.82 -7.31 18.04
C LEU A 108 1.66 -6.83 19.22
N CYS A 109 2.23 -5.63 19.17
CA CYS A 109 2.72 -4.97 20.36
C CYS A 109 1.63 -4.11 21.02
N GLU A 110 1.68 -3.98 22.35
CA GLU A 110 0.83 -3.04 23.11
C GLU A 110 1.45 -1.66 23.22
N SER A 111 2.78 -1.57 23.02
CA SER A 111 3.55 -0.32 22.96
C SER A 111 4.94 -0.60 22.42
N TYR A 112 5.59 0.46 21.95
CA TYR A 112 7.00 0.42 21.60
C TYR A 112 7.74 1.68 22.09
N GLU A 113 9.04 1.54 22.29
CA GLU A 113 9.93 2.63 22.68
C GLU A 113 11.09 2.70 21.68
N VAL A 114 11.47 3.92 21.31
CA VAL A 114 12.62 4.20 20.43
C VAL A 114 13.55 5.13 21.17
N SER A 115 14.84 4.82 21.21
CA SER A 115 15.84 5.70 21.80
C SER A 115 15.96 7.02 21.01
N ALA A 116 16.39 8.08 21.68
CA ALA A 116 16.49 9.42 21.08
C ALA A 116 17.46 9.49 19.87
N ASP A 117 18.40 8.56 19.77
CA ASP A 117 19.33 8.41 18.65
C ASP A 117 18.85 7.38 17.61
N ALA A 118 17.61 6.87 17.74
CA ALA A 118 17.00 5.87 16.89
C ALA A 118 17.84 4.59 16.67
N LYS A 119 18.64 4.20 17.68
CA LYS A 119 19.46 2.97 17.63
C LYS A 119 18.90 1.81 18.44
N GLU A 120 18.08 2.09 19.43
CA GLU A 120 17.45 1.04 20.26
C GLU A 120 15.94 1.07 20.10
N TYR A 121 15.37 -0.07 19.77
CA TYR A 121 13.94 -0.29 19.65
C TYR A 121 13.53 -1.39 20.61
N THR A 122 12.44 -1.16 21.35
CA THR A 122 11.86 -2.14 22.28
C THR A 122 10.37 -2.21 22.06
N TRP A 123 9.84 -3.40 21.77
CA TRP A 123 8.42 -3.67 21.62
C TRP A 123 7.94 -4.51 22.79
N LYS A 124 6.86 -4.08 23.46
CA LYS A 124 6.13 -4.85 24.46
C LYS A 124 4.98 -5.55 23.79
N LEU A 125 4.97 -6.88 23.84
CA LEU A 125 4.00 -7.70 23.14
C LEU A 125 2.70 -7.79 23.92
N ARG A 126 1.57 -7.85 23.20
CA ARG A 126 0.26 -8.17 23.75
C ARG A 126 0.30 -9.59 24.32
N LYS A 127 -0.32 -9.79 25.49
CA LYS A 127 -0.40 -11.09 26.17
C LYS A 127 -1.66 -11.83 25.75
N GLY A 128 -1.57 -13.16 25.69
CA GLY A 128 -2.69 -14.03 25.39
C GLY A 128 -3.07 -14.09 23.91
N VAL A 129 -2.34 -13.41 23.02
CA VAL A 129 -2.54 -13.53 21.57
C VAL A 129 -2.23 -14.96 21.15
N LYS A 130 -3.16 -15.61 20.47
CA LYS A 130 -3.00 -16.99 19.99
C LYS A 130 -2.72 -17.02 18.49
N PHE A 131 -1.90 -17.96 18.10
CA PHE A 131 -1.80 -18.40 16.72
C PHE A 131 -2.94 -19.34 16.35
N HIS A 132 -3.19 -19.51 15.05
CA HIS A 132 -4.22 -20.43 14.54
C HIS A 132 -4.03 -21.89 14.96
N ASN A 133 -2.82 -22.30 15.33
CA ASN A 133 -2.50 -23.63 15.87
C ASN A 133 -2.77 -23.76 17.38
N GLY A 134 -3.23 -22.68 18.04
CA GLY A 134 -3.57 -22.61 19.45
C GLY A 134 -2.40 -22.26 20.37
N GLU A 135 -1.16 -22.14 19.87
CA GLU A 135 -0.02 -21.67 20.65
C GLU A 135 -0.18 -20.18 21.00
N GLU A 136 0.26 -19.77 22.19
CA GLU A 136 0.33 -18.35 22.55
C GLU A 136 1.58 -17.71 21.95
N MET A 137 1.41 -16.56 21.27
CA MET A 137 2.52 -15.78 20.73
C MET A 137 3.42 -15.24 21.84
N LYS A 138 4.72 -15.44 21.69
CA LYS A 138 5.76 -14.96 22.60
C LYS A 138 6.94 -14.35 21.86
N ALA A 139 7.86 -13.77 22.62
CA ALA A 139 9.05 -13.12 22.09
C ALA A 139 9.92 -14.04 21.22
N ASP A 140 9.96 -15.36 21.49
CA ASP A 140 10.70 -16.31 20.66
C ASP A 140 10.14 -16.40 19.22
N ASP A 141 8.81 -16.29 19.06
CA ASP A 141 8.15 -16.32 17.76
C ASP A 141 8.45 -15.02 16.97
N VAL A 142 8.37 -13.89 17.67
CA VAL A 142 8.68 -12.57 17.09
C VAL A 142 10.14 -12.49 16.67
N VAL A 143 11.06 -12.92 17.52
CA VAL A 143 12.50 -12.95 17.21
C VAL A 143 12.78 -13.82 15.99
N ALA A 144 12.18 -15.02 15.92
CA ALA A 144 12.35 -15.91 14.78
C ALA A 144 11.79 -15.28 13.48
N SER A 145 10.59 -14.72 13.56
CA SER A 145 9.94 -14.06 12.42
C SER A 145 10.73 -12.86 11.91
N MET A 146 11.11 -11.95 12.80
CA MET A 146 11.78 -10.70 12.42
C MET A 146 13.21 -10.96 11.91
N ASN A 147 13.95 -11.92 12.46
CA ASN A 147 15.26 -12.27 11.95
C ASN A 147 15.17 -12.97 10.57
N ARG A 148 14.14 -13.82 10.34
CA ARG A 148 13.86 -14.37 9.01
C ARG A 148 13.48 -13.26 8.01
N TRP A 149 12.69 -12.28 8.43
CA TRP A 149 12.36 -11.12 7.59
C TRP A 149 13.61 -10.36 7.14
N VAL A 150 14.55 -10.07 8.04
CA VAL A 150 15.82 -9.40 7.73
C VAL A 150 16.65 -10.22 6.74
N GLU A 151 16.60 -11.56 6.81
CA GLU A 151 17.32 -12.45 5.90
C GLU A 151 16.77 -12.37 4.46
N HIS A 152 15.45 -12.25 4.29
CA HIS A 152 14.80 -12.32 2.98
C HIS A 152 14.52 -10.96 2.33
N TYR A 153 14.45 -9.88 3.11
CA TYR A 153 14.12 -8.54 2.58
C TYR A 153 15.30 -7.59 2.58
N GLY A 154 15.72 -7.20 1.36
CA GLY A 154 16.88 -6.31 1.15
C GLY A 154 16.76 -4.95 1.85
N ASN A 155 15.56 -4.37 1.90
CA ASN A 155 15.32 -3.11 2.62
C ASN A 155 15.48 -3.28 4.13
N ALA A 156 14.99 -4.40 4.68
CA ALA A 156 15.19 -4.74 6.09
C ALA A 156 16.67 -4.88 6.41
N LYS A 157 17.40 -5.67 5.60
CA LYS A 157 18.85 -5.84 5.73
C LYS A 157 19.64 -4.53 5.61
N ALA A 158 19.24 -3.66 4.67
CA ALA A 158 19.87 -2.37 4.49
C ALA A 158 19.68 -1.43 5.70
N MET A 159 18.53 -1.50 6.37
CA MET A 159 18.21 -0.67 7.53
C MET A 159 18.74 -1.23 8.84
N VAL A 160 18.69 -2.55 9.01
CA VAL A 160 19.05 -3.24 10.26
C VAL A 160 20.55 -3.62 10.30
N GLY A 161 21.19 -3.74 9.14
CA GLY A 161 22.59 -4.17 9.06
C GLY A 161 22.78 -5.61 9.53
N ASP A 162 23.79 -5.85 10.36
CA ASP A 162 24.08 -7.16 10.95
C ASP A 162 23.44 -7.36 12.33
N SER A 163 22.68 -6.35 12.82
CA SER A 163 21.97 -6.43 14.08
C SER A 163 20.85 -7.48 14.03
N GLN A 164 20.51 -8.02 15.20
CA GLN A 164 19.51 -9.07 15.35
C GLN A 164 18.43 -8.64 16.34
N PHE A 165 17.20 -9.07 16.09
CA PHE A 165 16.15 -8.98 17.10
C PHE A 165 16.46 -9.96 18.22
N GLU A 166 16.27 -9.52 19.47
CA GLU A 166 16.61 -10.26 20.66
C GLU A 166 15.45 -10.31 21.66
N LYS A 167 15.28 -11.45 22.29
CA LYS A 167 14.34 -11.62 23.40
C LYS A 167 14.90 -10.97 24.66
N VAL A 168 14.12 -10.11 25.31
CA VAL A 168 14.41 -9.58 26.65
C VAL A 168 13.72 -10.44 27.72
N ASP A 169 12.43 -10.71 27.53
CA ASP A 169 11.61 -11.64 28.30
C ASP A 169 10.52 -12.24 27.39
N ASP A 170 9.58 -13.00 27.96
CA ASP A 170 8.55 -13.70 27.16
C ASP A 170 7.64 -12.75 26.35
N TYR A 171 7.57 -11.47 26.71
CA TYR A 171 6.70 -10.46 26.07
C TYR A 171 7.43 -9.17 25.74
N THR A 172 8.75 -9.19 25.67
CA THR A 172 9.55 -8.02 25.32
C THR A 172 10.63 -8.43 24.32
N VAL A 173 10.63 -7.78 23.18
CA VAL A 173 11.63 -7.92 22.10
C VAL A 173 12.33 -6.60 21.91
N LYS A 174 13.63 -6.64 21.65
CA LYS A 174 14.43 -5.46 21.31
C LYS A 174 15.34 -5.70 20.11
N ILE A 175 15.82 -4.61 19.53
CA ILE A 175 16.97 -4.60 18.64
C ILE A 175 17.85 -3.41 18.99
N THR A 176 19.17 -3.60 18.87
CA THR A 176 20.16 -2.52 18.99
C THR A 176 20.93 -2.42 17.70
N LEU A 177 20.86 -1.28 17.04
CA LEU A 177 21.43 -1.00 15.73
C LEU A 177 22.79 -0.31 15.84
N ASP A 178 23.68 -0.60 14.91
CA ASP A 178 24.97 0.07 14.78
C ASP A 178 24.81 1.53 14.34
N GLU A 179 23.86 1.79 13.42
CA GLU A 179 23.54 3.11 12.89
C GLU A 179 22.09 3.49 13.21
N PRO A 180 21.74 4.78 13.32
CA PRO A 180 20.35 5.21 13.50
C PRO A 180 19.44 4.72 12.39
N ALA A 181 18.18 4.43 12.71
CA ALA A 181 17.16 4.02 11.72
C ALA A 181 15.77 4.55 12.12
N ALA A 182 15.53 5.85 12.02
CA ALA A 182 14.31 6.50 12.49
C ALA A 182 13.01 5.88 11.95
N PHE A 183 13.07 5.19 10.81
CA PHE A 183 11.90 4.69 10.08
C PHE A 183 11.78 3.15 10.13
N LEU A 184 12.36 2.49 11.12
CA LEU A 184 12.27 1.03 11.24
C LEU A 184 10.83 0.56 11.47
N ASN A 185 10.04 1.28 12.29
CA ASN A 185 8.65 0.92 12.50
C ASN A 185 7.78 1.15 11.25
N GLU A 186 8.05 2.20 10.47
CA GLU A 186 7.40 2.44 9.18
C GLU A 186 7.71 1.32 8.18
N LEU A 187 8.94 0.83 8.18
CA LEU A 187 9.33 -0.30 7.35
C LEU A 187 8.60 -1.58 7.78
N ILE A 188 8.55 -1.85 9.11
CA ILE A 188 7.83 -3.00 9.67
C ILE A 188 6.32 -2.91 9.38
N ALA A 189 5.72 -1.73 9.52
CA ALA A 189 4.29 -1.53 9.28
C ALA A 189 3.88 -1.60 7.80
N THR A 190 4.86 -1.50 6.87
CA THR A 190 4.59 -1.49 5.44
C THR A 190 4.33 -2.91 4.93
N GLN A 191 3.10 -3.19 4.51
CA GLN A 191 2.67 -4.53 4.09
C GLN A 191 3.54 -5.15 2.97
N THR A 192 4.11 -4.31 2.08
CA THR A 192 4.96 -4.80 0.98
C THR A 192 6.28 -5.40 1.47
N GLN A 193 6.61 -5.21 2.73
CA GLN A 193 7.84 -5.72 3.34
C GLN A 193 7.69 -7.10 3.98
N GLY A 194 6.47 -7.63 4.09
CA GLY A 194 6.24 -8.99 4.57
C GLY A 194 6.70 -9.28 6.02
N SER A 195 6.79 -8.25 6.85
CA SER A 195 7.24 -8.30 8.26
C SER A 195 6.18 -8.87 9.20
N VAL A 196 5.62 -10.02 8.87
CA VAL A 196 4.53 -10.67 9.61
C VAL A 196 5.06 -11.61 10.68
N ILE A 197 4.23 -11.93 11.69
CA ILE A 197 4.62 -12.82 12.77
C ILE A 197 4.00 -14.20 12.59
N MET A 198 4.85 -15.23 12.61
CA MET A 198 4.49 -16.64 12.51
C MET A 198 5.04 -17.40 13.72
N PRO A 199 4.41 -18.55 14.09
CA PRO A 199 4.95 -19.38 15.16
C PRO A 199 6.37 -19.87 14.83
N LYS A 200 7.28 -19.82 15.81
CA LYS A 200 8.62 -20.37 15.65
C LYS A 200 8.60 -21.84 15.25
N SER A 201 7.63 -22.62 15.77
CA SER A 201 7.44 -24.02 15.42
C SER A 201 7.17 -24.26 13.92
N VAL A 202 6.56 -23.29 13.21
CA VAL A 202 6.34 -23.33 11.77
C VAL A 202 7.60 -22.92 11.01
N LEU A 203 8.30 -21.89 11.51
CA LEU A 203 9.54 -21.39 10.89
C LEU A 203 10.73 -22.34 11.01
N ASP A 204 10.76 -23.17 12.06
CA ASP A 204 11.84 -24.15 12.30
C ASP A 204 11.73 -25.39 11.38
N ASP A 205 10.59 -25.61 10.68
CA ASP A 205 10.38 -26.74 9.76
C ASP A 205 9.97 -26.29 8.35
N PRO A 206 10.80 -25.50 7.65
CA PRO A 206 10.50 -25.05 6.29
C PRO A 206 10.59 -26.22 5.29
N ASP A 207 10.03 -26.02 4.12
CA ASP A 207 10.25 -26.91 2.99
C ASP A 207 11.73 -26.91 2.60
N PRO A 208 12.40 -28.07 2.52
CA PRO A 208 13.84 -28.14 2.32
C PRO A 208 14.31 -27.75 0.90
N GLU A 209 13.40 -27.70 -0.07
CA GLU A 209 13.74 -27.34 -1.46
C GLU A 209 13.53 -25.85 -1.72
N THR A 210 12.48 -25.27 -1.16
CA THR A 210 12.05 -23.90 -1.43
C THR A 210 12.32 -22.91 -0.29
N GLY A 211 12.51 -23.39 0.94
CA GLY A 211 12.58 -22.56 2.15
C GLY A 211 11.23 -21.99 2.61
N ALA A 212 10.13 -22.31 1.90
CA ALA A 212 8.81 -21.84 2.24
C ALA A 212 8.25 -22.55 3.50
N VAL A 213 7.36 -21.87 4.23
CA VAL A 213 6.62 -22.51 5.30
C VAL A 213 5.67 -23.58 4.74
N LYS A 214 5.55 -24.71 5.44
CA LYS A 214 4.66 -25.82 5.06
C LYS A 214 3.20 -25.59 5.43
N SER A 215 2.93 -24.62 6.28
CA SER A 215 1.58 -24.27 6.73
C SER A 215 1.45 -22.79 6.97
N TYR A 216 0.30 -22.23 6.62
CA TYR A 216 0.00 -20.80 6.74
C TYR A 216 -0.67 -20.53 8.09
N VAL A 217 0.13 -20.26 9.10
CA VAL A 217 -0.30 -20.06 10.50
C VAL A 217 0.13 -18.68 10.95
N GLY A 218 -0.82 -17.83 11.32
CA GLY A 218 -0.61 -16.50 11.85
C GLY A 218 -1.48 -16.25 13.07
N THR A 219 -1.63 -14.97 13.44
CA THR A 219 -2.44 -14.49 14.56
C THR A 219 -3.74 -13.83 14.11
N GLY A 220 -3.93 -13.65 12.81
CA GLY A 220 -4.99 -12.84 12.23
C GLY A 220 -6.41 -13.37 12.47
N PRO A 221 -7.43 -12.55 12.10
CA PRO A 221 -8.84 -12.86 12.36
C PRO A 221 -9.37 -14.08 11.60
N TYR A 222 -8.69 -14.47 10.53
CA TYR A 222 -9.03 -15.63 9.72
C TYR A 222 -7.84 -16.58 9.60
N LYS A 223 -8.11 -17.87 9.61
CA LYS A 223 -7.11 -18.92 9.38
C LYS A 223 -7.25 -19.48 7.96
N PHE A 224 -6.15 -19.95 7.42
CA PHE A 224 -6.15 -20.69 6.16
C PHE A 224 -7.04 -21.93 6.25
N GLY A 225 -8.00 -22.05 5.35
CA GLY A 225 -8.91 -23.20 5.25
C GLY A 225 -8.52 -24.15 4.14
N GLU A 226 -8.59 -23.69 2.88
CA GLU A 226 -8.33 -24.50 1.71
C GLU A 226 -7.85 -23.64 0.54
N TRP A 227 -6.97 -24.18 -0.28
CA TRP A 227 -6.61 -23.63 -1.58
C TRP A 227 -6.91 -24.64 -2.67
N LYS A 228 -7.89 -24.31 -3.53
CA LYS A 228 -8.21 -25.06 -4.73
C LYS A 228 -7.65 -24.33 -5.92
N GLU A 229 -6.50 -24.79 -6.39
CA GLU A 229 -5.74 -24.18 -7.49
C GLU A 229 -6.63 -23.85 -8.70
N GLY A 230 -6.48 -22.64 -9.23
CA GLY A 230 -7.27 -22.10 -10.35
C GLY A 230 -8.74 -21.86 -10.03
N SER A 231 -9.17 -21.96 -8.77
CA SER A 231 -10.58 -21.82 -8.38
C SER A 231 -10.76 -20.81 -7.23
N TYR A 232 -10.27 -21.13 -6.03
CA TYR A 232 -10.42 -20.23 -4.88
C TYR A 232 -9.39 -20.51 -3.77
N ILE A 233 -9.23 -19.52 -2.91
CA ILE A 233 -8.62 -19.66 -1.58
C ILE A 233 -9.69 -19.34 -0.55
N ARG A 234 -9.92 -20.29 0.37
CA ARG A 234 -10.88 -20.16 1.47
C ARG A 234 -10.16 -19.85 2.77
N LEU A 235 -10.67 -18.86 3.49
CA LEU A 235 -10.27 -18.52 4.84
C LEU A 235 -11.45 -18.77 5.78
N ASP A 236 -11.19 -19.40 6.92
CA ASP A 236 -12.20 -19.69 7.93
C ASP A 236 -11.96 -18.78 9.16
N ARG A 237 -13.02 -18.27 9.76
CA ARG A 237 -12.96 -17.43 10.98
C ARG A 237 -12.16 -18.13 12.09
N PHE A 238 -11.33 -17.34 12.76
CA PHE A 238 -10.58 -17.79 13.93
C PHE A 238 -11.29 -17.34 15.21
N ASP A 239 -12.11 -18.21 15.81
CA ASP A 239 -12.98 -17.85 16.95
C ASP A 239 -12.18 -17.48 18.22
N ASP A 240 -10.92 -17.90 18.34
CA ASP A 240 -10.00 -17.52 19.43
C ASP A 240 -9.23 -16.21 19.19
N TYR A 241 -9.52 -15.50 18.07
CA TYR A 241 -8.88 -14.22 17.74
C TYR A 241 -9.11 -13.18 18.84
N GLN A 242 -8.06 -12.41 19.15
CA GLN A 242 -8.12 -11.32 20.12
C GLN A 242 -7.99 -9.97 19.41
N PRO A 243 -9.11 -9.27 19.15
CA PRO A 243 -9.07 -7.97 18.50
C PRO A 243 -8.19 -6.97 19.25
N TYR A 244 -7.63 -6.00 18.53
CA TYR A 244 -6.90 -4.88 19.11
C TYR A 244 -7.68 -3.57 18.90
N GLY A 245 -7.55 -2.64 19.84
CA GLY A 245 -8.24 -1.36 19.78
C GLY A 245 -9.64 -1.39 20.36
N THR A 246 -10.42 -0.37 20.07
CA THR A 246 -11.80 -0.19 20.56
C THR A 246 -12.78 -0.65 19.48
N GLU A 247 -13.83 -1.37 19.87
CA GLU A 247 -14.88 -1.81 18.96
C GLU A 247 -15.44 -0.62 18.17
N GLY A 248 -15.52 -0.76 16.83
CA GLY A 248 -15.95 0.26 15.91
C GLY A 248 -14.88 1.27 15.48
N GLU A 249 -13.68 1.23 16.06
CA GLU A 249 -12.54 2.05 15.62
C GLU A 249 -11.68 1.28 14.61
N THR A 250 -11.67 1.74 13.36
CA THR A 250 -10.86 1.18 12.28
C THR A 250 -10.28 2.30 11.42
N SER A 251 -9.05 2.15 10.97
CA SER A 251 -8.39 3.05 10.01
C SER A 251 -7.28 2.31 9.28
N GLY A 252 -7.40 2.15 7.96
CA GLY A 252 -6.47 1.32 7.20
C GLY A 252 -6.41 -0.10 7.75
N TRP A 253 -5.20 -0.62 8.01
CA TRP A 253 -5.02 -1.95 8.62
C TRP A 253 -5.21 -1.96 10.15
N TYR A 254 -5.17 -0.79 10.79
CA TYR A 254 -5.33 -0.63 12.23
C TYR A 254 -6.78 -0.75 12.66
N GLY A 255 -7.00 -1.33 13.85
CA GLY A 255 -8.25 -1.24 14.61
C GLY A 255 -8.94 -2.57 14.84
N TYR A 256 -10.14 -2.47 15.42
CA TYR A 256 -10.90 -3.62 15.90
C TYR A 256 -11.48 -4.44 14.74
N LYS A 257 -11.24 -5.75 14.74
CA LYS A 257 -11.71 -6.68 13.71
C LYS A 257 -12.79 -7.60 14.34
N SER A 258 -14.06 -7.39 13.92
CA SER A 258 -15.25 -8.02 14.51
C SER A 258 -15.53 -9.44 14.03
N GLN A 259 -14.95 -9.87 12.90
CA GLN A 259 -15.09 -11.21 12.30
C GLN A 259 -16.55 -11.67 12.10
N LEU A 260 -17.41 -10.80 11.57
CA LEU A 260 -18.84 -11.10 11.41
C LEU A 260 -19.13 -12.21 10.38
N THR A 261 -18.25 -12.38 9.38
CA THR A 261 -18.32 -13.43 8.37
C THR A 261 -17.60 -14.68 8.86
N LYS A 262 -18.18 -15.87 8.66
CA LYS A 262 -17.57 -17.14 9.08
C LYS A 262 -16.54 -17.67 8.08
N THR A 263 -16.79 -17.47 6.79
CA THR A 263 -15.95 -17.99 5.69
C THR A 263 -15.79 -16.95 4.62
N VAL A 264 -14.55 -16.69 4.21
CA VAL A 264 -14.23 -15.79 3.10
C VAL A 264 -13.61 -16.58 1.97
N TYR A 265 -14.13 -16.40 0.76
CA TYR A 265 -13.58 -16.96 -0.46
C TYR A 265 -12.93 -15.86 -1.30
N PHE A 266 -11.68 -16.04 -1.66
CA PHE A 266 -11.05 -15.33 -2.75
C PHE A 266 -11.19 -16.19 -4.00
N ASP A 267 -12.22 -15.93 -4.79
CA ASP A 267 -12.52 -16.66 -6.02
C ASP A 267 -11.59 -16.17 -7.14
N ILE A 268 -10.81 -17.08 -7.73
CA ILE A 268 -9.82 -16.73 -8.76
C ILE A 268 -10.52 -16.61 -10.11
N VAL A 269 -10.74 -15.37 -10.54
CA VAL A 269 -11.47 -15.03 -11.77
C VAL A 269 -10.67 -14.04 -12.60
N THR A 270 -9.82 -14.53 -13.48
CA THR A 270 -8.89 -13.72 -14.27
C THR A 270 -9.60 -12.84 -15.32
N ASP A 271 -10.71 -13.31 -15.87
CA ASP A 271 -11.47 -12.61 -16.91
C ASP A 271 -12.37 -11.54 -16.30
N VAL A 272 -12.21 -10.28 -16.74
CA VAL A 272 -12.95 -9.14 -16.22
C VAL A 272 -14.44 -9.21 -16.54
N SER A 273 -14.82 -9.77 -17.70
CA SER A 273 -16.25 -9.89 -18.10
C SER A 273 -16.97 -10.90 -17.22
N THR A 274 -16.26 -11.96 -16.79
CA THR A 274 -16.78 -12.92 -15.82
C THR A 274 -16.97 -12.27 -14.45
N ARG A 275 -16.01 -11.45 -13.97
CA ARG A 275 -16.20 -10.68 -12.72
C ARG A 275 -17.35 -9.70 -12.83
N THR A 276 -17.47 -8.97 -13.97
CA THR A 276 -18.59 -8.06 -14.25
C THR A 276 -19.94 -8.78 -14.17
N THR A 277 -20.05 -9.94 -14.81
CA THR A 277 -21.29 -10.73 -14.79
C THR A 277 -21.57 -11.30 -13.40
N GLY A 278 -20.55 -11.81 -12.71
CA GLY A 278 -20.69 -12.42 -11.39
C GLY A 278 -21.18 -11.44 -10.32
N ILE A 279 -20.65 -10.20 -10.30
CA ILE A 279 -21.15 -9.20 -9.36
C ILE A 279 -22.58 -8.76 -9.68
N GLN A 280 -22.93 -8.64 -10.96
CA GLN A 280 -24.31 -8.27 -11.37
C GLN A 280 -25.33 -9.36 -11.04
N THR A 281 -24.94 -10.62 -11.07
CA THR A 281 -25.81 -11.76 -10.76
C THR A 281 -25.82 -12.15 -9.27
N GLY A 282 -24.92 -11.56 -8.47
CA GLY A 282 -24.77 -11.87 -7.05
C GLY A 282 -24.02 -13.16 -6.78
N GLU A 283 -23.24 -13.66 -7.75
CA GLU A 283 -22.27 -14.75 -7.56
C GLU A 283 -21.11 -14.30 -6.66
N PHE A 284 -20.65 -13.05 -6.85
CA PHE A 284 -19.68 -12.40 -5.98
C PHE A 284 -20.35 -11.28 -5.19
N ASP A 285 -19.93 -11.08 -3.94
CA ASP A 285 -20.33 -9.97 -3.11
C ASP A 285 -19.43 -8.75 -3.34
N VAL A 286 -18.17 -9.00 -3.72
CA VAL A 286 -17.14 -8.01 -4.05
C VAL A 286 -16.37 -8.47 -5.29
N VAL A 287 -16.01 -7.55 -6.18
CA VAL A 287 -15.01 -7.78 -7.25
C VAL A 287 -13.99 -6.66 -7.25
N THR A 288 -12.73 -7.01 -7.45
CA THR A 288 -11.62 -6.08 -7.34
C THR A 288 -11.06 -5.69 -8.70
N GLU A 289 -10.45 -4.51 -8.78
CA GLU A 289 -9.68 -4.02 -9.93
C GLU A 289 -10.45 -4.13 -11.26
N MET A 290 -11.60 -3.46 -11.33
CA MET A 290 -12.46 -3.46 -12.50
C MET A 290 -11.98 -2.48 -13.57
N SER A 291 -12.43 -2.68 -14.82
CA SER A 291 -12.09 -1.79 -15.93
C SER A 291 -12.71 -0.41 -15.78
N SER A 292 -11.93 0.66 -15.98
CA SER A 292 -12.44 2.04 -15.98
C SER A 292 -13.56 2.28 -16.99
N ASP A 293 -13.62 1.50 -18.07
CA ASP A 293 -14.66 1.60 -19.10
C ASP A 293 -16.05 1.25 -18.54
N ASP A 294 -16.12 0.37 -17.54
CA ASP A 294 -17.38 -0.10 -16.94
C ASP A 294 -17.82 0.75 -15.75
N TYR A 295 -17.02 1.73 -15.30
CA TYR A 295 -17.27 2.49 -14.08
C TYR A 295 -18.63 3.19 -14.05
N GLN A 296 -18.98 3.91 -15.12
CA GLN A 296 -20.26 4.62 -15.23
C GLN A 296 -21.47 3.66 -15.22
N MET A 297 -21.30 2.48 -15.80
CA MET A 297 -22.30 1.43 -15.75
C MET A 297 -22.55 0.99 -14.32
N PHE A 298 -21.48 0.69 -13.57
CA PHE A 298 -21.60 0.23 -12.18
C PHE A 298 -22.14 1.30 -11.24
N GLN A 299 -21.75 2.58 -11.42
CA GLN A 299 -22.31 3.69 -10.65
C GLN A 299 -23.83 3.86 -10.84
N SER A 300 -24.37 3.44 -11.99
CA SER A 300 -25.81 3.51 -12.30
C SER A 300 -26.57 2.21 -12.06
N THR A 301 -25.89 1.14 -11.67
CA THR A 301 -26.51 -0.18 -11.42
C THR A 301 -27.06 -0.23 -10.00
N GLU A 302 -28.39 -0.39 -9.86
CA GLU A 302 -29.07 -0.54 -8.58
C GLU A 302 -28.53 -1.74 -7.80
N GLY A 303 -28.28 -1.58 -6.51
CA GLY A 303 -27.79 -2.62 -5.62
C GLY A 303 -26.26 -2.82 -5.64
N LEU A 304 -25.52 -2.05 -6.45
CA LEU A 304 -24.06 -2.07 -6.49
C LEU A 304 -23.47 -0.73 -6.06
N GLN A 305 -22.28 -0.78 -5.49
CA GLN A 305 -21.50 0.37 -5.08
C GLN A 305 -20.10 0.29 -5.69
N THR A 306 -19.47 1.43 -5.88
CA THR A 306 -18.08 1.51 -6.36
C THR A 306 -17.19 2.12 -5.28
N TRP A 307 -15.98 1.61 -5.14
CA TRP A 307 -14.93 2.14 -4.26
C TRP A 307 -13.68 2.44 -5.09
N LYS A 308 -13.25 3.69 -5.08
CA LYS A 308 -11.96 4.09 -5.67
C LYS A 308 -10.88 4.07 -4.60
N GLU A 309 -9.72 3.61 -4.98
CA GLU A 309 -8.55 3.61 -4.12
C GLU A 309 -7.29 4.02 -4.87
N LEU A 310 -6.33 4.54 -4.14
CA LEU A 310 -5.01 4.82 -4.66
C LEU A 310 -4.31 3.49 -5.01
N ASN A 311 -4.06 3.28 -6.30
CA ASN A 311 -3.28 2.14 -6.78
C ASN A 311 -1.78 2.39 -6.68
N GLY A 312 -1.38 3.65 -6.88
CA GLY A 312 0.02 4.05 -6.80
C GLY A 312 0.39 5.19 -7.73
N GLU A 313 1.67 5.37 -7.85
CA GLU A 313 2.28 6.46 -8.57
C GLU A 313 2.69 6.00 -9.97
N TRP A 314 2.23 6.70 -11.00
CA TRP A 314 2.66 6.43 -12.37
C TRP A 314 3.89 7.25 -12.71
N VAL A 315 4.92 6.53 -13.17
CA VAL A 315 6.22 7.09 -13.51
C VAL A 315 6.72 6.56 -14.85
N ILE A 316 7.45 7.41 -15.58
CA ILE A 316 8.33 7.00 -16.68
C ILE A 316 9.67 6.66 -16.04
N VAL A 317 10.09 5.40 -16.11
CA VAL A 317 11.36 4.93 -15.56
C VAL A 317 12.41 4.89 -16.66
N TYR A 318 13.54 5.54 -16.44
CA TYR A 318 14.66 5.60 -17.37
C TYR A 318 15.67 4.49 -17.13
N ASN A 319 16.17 3.87 -18.19
CA ASN A 319 17.29 2.95 -18.15
C ASN A 319 18.61 3.72 -18.06
N LYS A 320 19.27 3.66 -16.89
CA LYS A 320 20.55 4.36 -16.67
C LYS A 320 21.78 3.45 -16.88
N ALA A 321 21.54 2.15 -17.15
CA ALA A 321 22.63 1.19 -17.39
C ALA A 321 23.06 1.11 -18.86
N SER A 322 22.14 1.35 -19.81
CA SER A 322 22.46 1.32 -21.24
C SER A 322 21.50 2.17 -22.07
N GLY A 323 21.84 2.40 -23.34
CA GLY A 323 21.00 3.10 -24.32
C GLY A 323 21.08 4.61 -24.18
N LEU A 324 20.11 5.30 -24.82
CA LEU A 324 20.09 6.76 -24.93
C LEU A 324 19.91 7.45 -23.57
N THR A 325 19.16 6.86 -22.69
CA THR A 325 18.81 7.44 -21.37
C THR A 325 19.92 7.34 -20.32
N GLN A 326 21.10 6.82 -20.66
CA GLN A 326 22.33 7.05 -19.89
C GLN A 326 22.68 8.55 -19.84
N ASP A 327 22.44 9.27 -20.94
CA ASP A 327 22.61 10.72 -20.98
C ASP A 327 21.43 11.42 -20.28
N VAL A 328 21.76 12.20 -19.25
CA VAL A 328 20.75 12.98 -18.51
C VAL A 328 20.03 13.98 -19.39
N ASN A 329 20.67 14.52 -20.44
CA ASN A 329 20.00 15.46 -21.35
C ASN A 329 18.90 14.75 -22.17
N ILE A 330 19.05 13.48 -22.51
CA ILE A 330 17.95 12.70 -23.11
C ILE A 330 16.79 12.56 -22.12
N ARG A 331 17.07 12.21 -20.85
CA ARG A 331 16.03 12.15 -19.82
C ARG A 331 15.32 13.48 -19.61
N GLN A 332 16.10 14.58 -19.59
CA GLN A 332 15.55 15.94 -19.48
C GLN A 332 14.71 16.33 -20.72
N ALA A 333 15.08 15.88 -21.92
CA ALA A 333 14.27 16.11 -23.12
C ALA A 333 12.91 15.40 -23.02
N VAL A 334 12.91 14.14 -22.58
CA VAL A 334 11.66 13.38 -22.34
C VAL A 334 10.82 14.06 -21.27
N ASN A 335 11.42 14.43 -20.12
CA ASN A 335 10.72 15.11 -19.03
C ASN A 335 10.12 16.47 -19.47
N ALA A 336 10.83 17.21 -20.31
CA ALA A 336 10.39 18.52 -20.76
C ALA A 336 9.20 18.48 -21.72
N ILE A 337 8.99 17.37 -22.46
CA ILE A 337 7.88 17.24 -23.41
C ILE A 337 6.72 16.41 -22.88
N ALA A 338 6.96 15.47 -21.97
CA ALA A 338 5.93 14.60 -21.46
C ALA A 338 4.78 15.39 -20.81
N ASP A 339 3.57 15.27 -21.36
CA ASP A 339 2.35 15.83 -20.79
C ASP A 339 1.67 14.77 -19.91
N PRO A 340 1.72 14.91 -18.58
CA PRO A 340 1.13 13.92 -17.69
C PRO A 340 -0.38 13.80 -17.89
N THR A 341 -1.08 14.89 -18.27
CA THR A 341 -2.53 14.87 -18.49
C THR A 341 -2.88 14.08 -19.74
N GLU A 342 -2.16 14.28 -20.85
CA GLU A 342 -2.38 13.53 -22.09
C GLU A 342 -2.04 12.05 -21.92
N ILE A 343 -0.88 11.75 -21.32
CA ILE A 343 -0.43 10.37 -21.12
C ILE A 343 -1.38 9.61 -20.18
N LEU A 344 -1.75 10.21 -19.03
CA LEU A 344 -2.64 9.56 -18.07
C LEU A 344 -4.08 9.44 -18.61
N THR A 345 -4.55 10.41 -19.38
CA THR A 345 -5.86 10.31 -20.05
C THR A 345 -5.87 9.18 -21.09
N ALA A 346 -4.80 9.06 -21.88
CA ALA A 346 -4.67 7.96 -22.83
C ALA A 346 -4.66 6.58 -22.13
N ALA A 347 -3.98 6.49 -20.98
CA ALA A 347 -3.86 5.26 -20.21
C ALA A 347 -5.15 4.88 -19.47
N HIS A 348 -5.82 5.85 -18.83
CA HIS A 348 -6.89 5.59 -17.86
C HIS A 348 -8.27 6.12 -18.28
N GLY A 349 -8.37 6.77 -19.44
CA GLY A 349 -9.62 7.21 -20.06
C GLY A 349 -10.25 8.46 -19.45
N SER A 350 -10.20 8.63 -18.14
CA SER A 350 -10.85 9.73 -17.42
C SER A 350 -9.98 10.28 -16.29
N SER A 351 -10.03 11.60 -16.09
CA SER A 351 -9.40 12.26 -14.93
C SER A 351 -9.99 11.83 -13.57
N GLU A 352 -11.04 11.02 -13.54
CA GLU A 352 -11.53 10.39 -12.31
C GLU A 352 -10.56 9.32 -11.78
N PHE A 353 -9.69 8.77 -12.64
CA PHE A 353 -8.79 7.66 -12.30
C PHE A 353 -7.33 8.07 -12.16
N PHE A 354 -7.05 9.37 -12.21
CA PHE A 354 -5.71 9.86 -11.93
C PHE A 354 -5.74 11.28 -11.35
N ARG A 355 -4.64 11.64 -10.71
CA ARG A 355 -4.35 12.97 -10.20
C ARG A 355 -2.92 13.33 -10.61
N VAL A 356 -2.75 14.42 -11.37
CA VAL A 356 -1.41 14.90 -11.76
C VAL A 356 -0.71 15.45 -10.53
N GLU A 357 0.46 14.94 -10.21
CA GLU A 357 1.24 15.32 -9.04
C GLU A 357 2.73 15.37 -9.37
N VAL A 358 3.44 16.26 -8.71
CA VAL A 358 4.90 16.42 -8.85
C VAL A 358 5.69 15.71 -7.74
N SER A 359 5.07 15.49 -6.61
CA SER A 359 5.69 14.75 -5.51
C SER A 359 5.89 13.29 -5.88
N PHE A 360 7.07 12.74 -5.60
CA PHE A 360 7.30 11.29 -5.72
C PHE A 360 6.68 10.49 -4.57
N MET A 361 6.05 11.16 -3.61
CA MET A 361 5.22 10.55 -2.59
C MET A 361 3.79 11.04 -2.77
N PRO A 362 2.75 10.19 -2.68
CA PRO A 362 1.37 10.63 -2.90
C PRO A 362 0.87 11.52 -1.77
N GLU A 363 -0.17 12.33 -2.05
CA GLU A 363 -0.77 13.26 -1.07
C GLU A 363 -1.23 12.55 0.21
N GLU A 364 -1.62 11.30 0.11
CA GLU A 364 -2.05 10.45 1.23
C GLU A 364 -0.91 10.21 2.24
N THR A 365 0.34 10.27 1.79
CA THR A 365 1.52 10.19 2.69
C THR A 365 1.94 11.58 3.17
N ALA A 366 1.07 12.24 3.93
CA ALA A 366 1.18 13.66 4.28
C ALA A 366 2.53 14.07 4.89
N ASN A 367 3.20 13.17 5.60
CA ASN A 367 4.52 13.43 6.17
C ASN A 367 5.63 13.59 5.11
N TRP A 368 5.42 13.06 3.91
CA TRP A 368 6.43 12.99 2.86
C TRP A 368 6.04 13.68 1.57
N PHE A 369 4.77 14.10 1.46
CA PHE A 369 4.31 14.86 0.31
C PHE A 369 5.01 16.23 0.26
N THR A 370 5.64 16.53 -0.87
CA THR A 370 6.36 17.79 -1.08
C THR A 370 6.34 18.19 -2.55
N ASP A 371 6.30 19.48 -2.83
CA ASP A 371 6.41 20.03 -4.17
C ASP A 371 7.83 20.54 -4.51
N ALA A 372 8.83 20.11 -3.73
CA ALA A 372 10.23 20.47 -3.94
C ALA A 372 10.71 20.04 -5.33
N GLY A 373 11.33 20.95 -6.09
CA GLY A 373 11.79 20.71 -7.45
C GLY A 373 10.71 20.83 -8.55
N LYS A 374 9.49 21.24 -8.20
CA LYS A 374 8.35 21.36 -9.14
C LYS A 374 8.60 22.25 -10.35
N GLU A 375 9.53 23.18 -10.26
CA GLU A 375 9.86 24.11 -11.35
C GLU A 375 10.42 23.40 -12.58
N ASN A 376 10.90 22.16 -12.45
CA ASN A 376 11.37 21.34 -13.56
C ASN A 376 10.46 20.15 -13.90
N ALA A 377 9.36 20.01 -13.18
CA ALA A 377 8.34 18.99 -13.46
C ALA A 377 7.31 19.52 -14.48
N HIS A 378 6.78 18.62 -15.32
CA HIS A 378 5.61 18.84 -16.17
C HIS A 378 5.65 20.14 -16.98
N ARG A 379 6.79 20.43 -17.61
CA ARG A 379 7.02 21.70 -18.35
C ARG A 379 6.21 21.78 -19.64
N VAL A 380 6.03 20.65 -20.32
CA VAL A 380 5.37 20.54 -21.64
C VAL A 380 5.90 21.59 -22.63
N ASP A 381 7.23 21.65 -22.74
CA ASP A 381 7.97 22.67 -23.48
C ASP A 381 8.82 22.03 -24.59
N ALA A 382 8.30 22.05 -25.82
CA ALA A 382 8.95 21.43 -26.97
C ALA A 382 10.27 22.12 -27.35
N ASP A 383 10.41 23.41 -27.12
CA ASP A 383 11.66 24.14 -27.44
C ASP A 383 12.75 23.79 -26.44
N LEU A 384 12.41 23.74 -25.15
CA LEU A 384 13.31 23.26 -24.11
C LEU A 384 13.73 21.78 -24.33
N ALA A 385 12.79 20.93 -24.74
CA ALA A 385 13.09 19.53 -25.06
C ALA A 385 14.10 19.42 -26.21
N LYS A 386 13.95 20.21 -27.28
CA LYS A 386 14.90 20.27 -28.40
C LYS A 386 16.27 20.81 -27.98
N GLU A 387 16.33 21.78 -27.06
CA GLU A 387 17.59 22.24 -26.50
C GLU A 387 18.34 21.11 -25.77
N TYR A 388 17.63 20.27 -25.00
CA TYR A 388 18.23 19.12 -24.36
C TYR A 388 18.68 18.05 -25.36
N LEU A 389 17.90 17.77 -26.43
CA LEU A 389 18.32 16.88 -27.51
C LEU A 389 19.60 17.37 -28.19
N ALA A 390 19.71 18.70 -28.42
CA ALA A 390 20.93 19.29 -28.97
C ALA A 390 22.13 19.15 -28.02
N LYS A 391 21.94 19.33 -26.71
CA LYS A 391 22.99 19.09 -25.68
C LYS A 391 23.46 17.64 -25.64
N ALA A 392 22.53 16.69 -25.83
CA ALA A 392 22.81 15.27 -25.93
C ALA A 392 23.50 14.87 -27.27
N ASN A 393 23.57 15.77 -28.23
CA ASN A 393 23.98 15.48 -29.62
C ASN A 393 23.16 14.38 -30.26
N TYR A 394 21.85 14.33 -29.95
CA TYR A 394 20.95 13.32 -30.53
C TYR A 394 20.85 13.45 -32.02
N ASN A 395 20.97 12.34 -32.75
CA ASN A 395 21.15 12.29 -34.21
C ASN A 395 20.23 11.28 -34.91
N GLY A 396 19.09 10.94 -34.24
CA GLY A 396 18.05 10.11 -34.81
C GLY A 396 18.16 8.64 -34.48
N GLU A 397 18.97 8.25 -33.50
CA GLU A 397 19.00 6.89 -32.96
C GLU A 397 17.62 6.51 -32.39
N PRO A 398 17.18 5.23 -32.58
CA PRO A 398 15.88 4.79 -32.06
C PRO A 398 15.81 4.85 -30.53
N PHE A 399 14.82 5.59 -30.01
CA PHE A 399 14.45 5.61 -28.61
C PHE A 399 13.38 4.54 -28.34
N ARG A 400 13.66 3.61 -27.44
CA ARG A 400 12.86 2.40 -27.25
C ARG A 400 11.96 2.53 -26.03
N ILE A 401 10.64 2.44 -26.26
CA ILE A 401 9.63 2.39 -25.19
C ILE A 401 9.17 0.95 -24.99
N LEU A 402 9.42 0.40 -23.82
CA LEU A 402 8.97 -0.96 -23.45
C LEU A 402 7.58 -0.89 -22.81
N CYS A 403 6.62 -1.64 -23.36
CA CYS A 403 5.28 -1.81 -22.80
C CYS A 403 4.75 -3.23 -23.06
N ALA A 404 3.88 -3.74 -22.19
CA ALA A 404 3.28 -5.05 -22.38
C ALA A 404 2.12 -4.98 -23.38
N SER A 405 2.14 -5.85 -24.43
CA SER A 405 1.12 -5.83 -25.49
C SER A 405 -0.28 -6.23 -25.03
N ASN A 406 -0.38 -6.93 -23.91
CA ASN A 406 -1.63 -7.37 -23.28
C ASN A 406 -2.03 -6.51 -22.06
N ASP A 407 -1.37 -5.34 -21.87
CA ASP A 407 -1.79 -4.30 -20.94
C ASP A 407 -2.14 -3.03 -21.73
N ILE A 408 -3.42 -2.74 -21.82
CA ILE A 408 -3.93 -1.65 -22.63
C ILE A 408 -3.49 -0.27 -22.08
N ASN A 409 -3.40 -0.14 -20.74
CA ASN A 409 -3.03 1.11 -20.11
C ASN A 409 -1.57 1.47 -20.40
N LEU A 410 -0.67 0.48 -20.27
CA LEU A 410 0.75 0.65 -20.63
C LEU A 410 0.92 0.94 -22.13
N THR A 411 0.17 0.26 -22.97
CA THR A 411 0.25 0.45 -24.44
C THR A 411 -0.22 1.85 -24.83
N ASN A 412 -1.33 2.32 -24.29
CA ASN A 412 -1.88 3.63 -24.60
C ASN A 412 -0.96 4.77 -24.09
N ALA A 413 -0.42 4.65 -22.87
CA ALA A 413 0.57 5.59 -22.34
C ALA A 413 1.81 5.66 -23.24
N ALA A 414 2.31 4.51 -23.69
CA ALA A 414 3.47 4.44 -24.56
C ALA A 414 3.21 5.05 -25.94
N VAL A 415 2.00 4.92 -26.50
CA VAL A 415 1.59 5.54 -27.76
C VAL A 415 1.51 7.06 -27.60
N ALA A 416 0.96 7.57 -26.48
CA ALA A 416 0.91 9.01 -26.19
C ALA A 416 2.34 9.59 -26.10
N LEU A 417 3.18 9.02 -25.25
CA LEU A 417 4.58 9.46 -25.12
C LEU A 417 5.34 9.39 -26.46
N LYS A 418 5.13 8.35 -27.26
CA LYS A 418 5.71 8.22 -28.59
C LYS A 418 5.34 9.41 -29.48
N ALA A 419 4.07 9.81 -29.52
CA ALA A 419 3.62 10.94 -30.33
C ALA A 419 4.27 12.26 -29.88
N GLU A 420 4.40 12.48 -28.58
CA GLU A 420 5.07 13.65 -28.01
C GLU A 420 6.56 13.69 -28.40
N LEU A 421 7.28 12.59 -28.25
CA LEU A 421 8.70 12.49 -28.60
C LEU A 421 8.94 12.66 -30.11
N GLU A 422 8.08 12.09 -30.95
CA GLU A 422 8.15 12.26 -32.42
C GLU A 422 7.88 13.72 -32.82
N SER A 423 7.06 14.46 -32.07
CA SER A 423 6.78 15.88 -32.33
C SER A 423 8.00 16.79 -32.19
N ILE A 424 8.97 16.39 -31.39
CA ILE A 424 10.25 17.10 -31.19
C ILE A 424 11.38 16.56 -32.07
N GLY A 425 11.10 15.57 -32.93
CA GLY A 425 12.04 15.02 -33.91
C GLY A 425 12.81 13.78 -33.44
N MET A 426 12.35 13.09 -32.39
CA MET A 426 12.92 11.81 -32.02
C MET A 426 12.39 10.67 -32.91
N THR A 427 13.22 9.68 -33.13
CA THR A 427 12.81 8.39 -33.73
C THR A 427 12.43 7.45 -32.62
N VAL A 428 11.18 6.95 -32.59
CA VAL A 428 10.68 6.13 -31.47
C VAL A 428 10.30 4.73 -31.93
N GLU A 429 10.83 3.73 -31.26
CA GLU A 429 10.53 2.31 -31.43
C GLU A 429 9.73 1.78 -30.24
N MET A 430 8.63 1.08 -30.51
CA MET A 430 7.83 0.39 -29.49
C MET A 430 8.32 -1.05 -29.32
N VAL A 431 8.67 -1.45 -28.10
CA VAL A 431 9.04 -2.82 -27.75
C VAL A 431 7.87 -3.42 -26.96
N THR A 432 7.08 -4.28 -27.62
CA THR A 432 5.76 -4.72 -27.14
C THR A 432 5.67 -6.25 -26.93
N PRO A 433 6.42 -6.84 -25.99
CA PRO A 433 6.27 -8.24 -25.61
C PRO A 433 4.95 -8.49 -24.84
N ASP A 434 4.60 -9.77 -24.59
CA ASP A 434 3.60 -10.11 -23.59
C ASP A 434 4.07 -9.78 -22.15
N TRP A 435 3.15 -9.83 -21.16
CA TRP A 435 3.43 -9.46 -19.77
C TRP A 435 4.60 -10.24 -19.15
N THR A 436 4.70 -11.54 -19.39
CA THR A 436 5.77 -12.38 -18.82
C THR A 436 7.13 -11.96 -19.38
N SER A 437 7.21 -11.78 -20.69
CA SER A 437 8.41 -11.28 -21.37
C SER A 437 8.72 -9.83 -21.00
N TYR A 438 7.69 -8.97 -20.84
CA TYR A 438 7.84 -7.60 -20.36
C TYR A 438 8.51 -7.55 -18.98
N SER A 439 8.06 -8.38 -18.04
CA SER A 439 8.64 -8.47 -16.70
C SER A 439 10.13 -8.89 -16.74
N THR A 440 10.46 -9.81 -17.63
CA THR A 440 11.85 -10.23 -17.85
C THR A 440 12.68 -9.13 -18.52
N TYR A 441 12.13 -8.45 -19.53
CA TYR A 441 12.82 -7.41 -20.28
C TYR A 441 13.17 -6.19 -19.44
N ARG A 442 12.34 -5.84 -18.44
CA ARG A 442 12.68 -4.78 -17.48
C ARG A 442 14.00 -5.01 -16.75
N SER A 443 14.37 -6.28 -16.53
CA SER A 443 15.65 -6.67 -15.88
C SER A 443 16.83 -6.74 -16.86
N ASP A 444 16.60 -6.60 -18.18
CA ASP A 444 17.63 -6.60 -19.21
C ASP A 444 17.81 -5.18 -19.80
N PRO A 445 18.86 -4.44 -19.38
CA PRO A 445 19.05 -3.06 -19.82
C PRO A 445 19.29 -2.91 -21.33
N SER A 446 19.54 -3.99 -22.07
CA SER A 446 19.72 -3.93 -23.52
C SER A 446 18.39 -3.79 -24.29
N LYS A 447 17.24 -3.93 -23.65
CA LYS A 447 15.94 -4.06 -24.30
C LYS A 447 15.17 -2.75 -24.47
N TYR A 448 15.47 -1.71 -23.70
CA TYR A 448 14.67 -0.49 -23.66
C TYR A 448 15.47 0.73 -23.26
N ASP A 449 14.90 1.90 -23.48
CA ASP A 449 15.37 3.18 -22.93
C ASP A 449 14.44 3.65 -21.80
N VAL A 450 13.12 3.45 -21.95
CA VAL A 450 12.12 3.74 -20.91
C VAL A 450 11.05 2.66 -20.83
N PHE A 451 10.41 2.59 -19.65
CA PHE A 451 9.13 1.89 -19.45
C PHE A 451 8.25 2.66 -18.46
N PHE A 452 6.93 2.38 -18.48
CA PHE A 452 6.01 2.91 -17.49
C PHE A 452 5.88 1.94 -16.31
N ALA A 453 5.76 2.48 -15.11
CA ALA A 453 5.46 1.69 -13.91
C ALA A 453 4.40 2.38 -13.06
N ALA A 454 3.49 1.58 -12.49
CA ALA A 454 2.69 1.95 -11.34
C ALA A 454 3.45 1.47 -10.09
N LEU A 455 3.84 2.40 -9.24
CA LEU A 455 4.55 2.13 -7.99
C LEU A 455 3.55 2.19 -6.84
N MET A 456 3.45 1.13 -6.06
CA MET A 456 2.57 1.12 -4.90
C MET A 456 2.99 2.18 -3.89
N PRO A 457 2.04 2.80 -3.18
CA PRO A 457 2.35 3.74 -2.11
C PRO A 457 3.26 3.09 -1.06
N VAL A 458 4.27 3.83 -0.63
CA VAL A 458 5.23 3.41 0.38
C VAL A 458 5.18 4.37 1.57
N ALA A 459 5.48 3.86 2.76
CA ALA A 459 5.42 4.65 3.98
C ALA A 459 6.53 5.69 4.07
N VAL A 460 7.68 5.43 3.45
CA VAL A 460 8.86 6.30 3.47
C VAL A 460 9.51 6.39 2.09
N PRO A 461 10.05 7.53 1.71
CA PRO A 461 10.62 7.76 0.37
C PRO A 461 11.77 6.83 0.01
N SER A 462 12.55 6.37 0.99
CA SER A 462 13.68 5.45 0.75
C SER A 462 13.26 4.09 0.16
N LEU A 463 11.97 3.77 0.21
CA LEU A 463 11.41 2.56 -0.38
C LEU A 463 11.00 2.74 -1.86
N GLN A 464 11.13 3.95 -2.41
CA GLN A 464 10.82 4.19 -3.83
C GLN A 464 11.78 3.41 -4.73
N LEU A 465 11.20 2.52 -5.53
CA LEU A 465 11.95 1.54 -6.32
C LEU A 465 12.89 2.17 -7.34
N PHE A 466 12.51 3.30 -7.94
CA PHE A 466 13.33 4.00 -8.93
C PHE A 466 14.61 4.62 -8.34
N LEU A 467 14.75 4.70 -7.01
CA LEU A 467 15.99 5.11 -6.34
C LEU A 467 16.99 3.95 -6.18
N SER A 468 16.55 2.71 -6.37
CA SER A 468 17.35 1.52 -6.17
C SER A 468 18.32 1.24 -7.34
N PRO A 469 19.58 0.85 -7.06
CA PRO A 469 20.52 0.43 -8.10
C PRO A 469 20.21 -0.95 -8.70
N THR A 470 19.46 -1.78 -7.99
CA THR A 470 19.17 -3.16 -8.37
C THR A 470 17.82 -3.35 -9.02
N TRP A 471 16.93 -2.35 -8.91
CA TRP A 471 15.65 -2.39 -9.58
C TRP A 471 15.72 -1.93 -11.03
N ALA A 472 14.76 -2.32 -11.84
CA ALA A 472 14.64 -1.91 -13.24
C ALA A 472 14.74 -0.37 -13.40
N GLY A 473 15.48 0.08 -14.43
CA GLY A 473 15.93 1.46 -14.55
C GLY A 473 17.36 1.67 -14.06
N PHE A 474 17.86 0.81 -13.16
CA PHE A 474 19.28 0.71 -12.77
C PHE A 474 19.89 2.05 -12.37
N THR A 475 19.28 2.72 -11.38
CA THR A 475 19.82 3.99 -10.87
C THR A 475 21.26 3.78 -10.42
N ASN A 476 22.16 4.63 -10.94
CA ASN A 476 23.60 4.53 -10.75
C ASN A 476 24.23 5.84 -10.25
N ASP A 477 23.45 6.63 -9.52
CA ASP A 477 23.82 7.93 -9.01
C ASP A 477 24.20 7.84 -7.52
N GLN A 478 25.49 7.99 -7.23
CA GLN A 478 26.01 7.86 -5.88
C GLN A 478 25.43 8.90 -4.92
N LYS A 479 25.12 10.13 -5.41
CA LYS A 479 24.51 11.16 -4.56
C LYS A 479 23.10 10.76 -4.10
N ILE A 480 22.31 10.10 -4.96
CA ILE A 480 21.01 9.52 -4.56
C ILE A 480 21.23 8.50 -3.45
N PHE A 481 22.18 7.57 -3.61
CA PHE A 481 22.44 6.53 -2.59
C PHE A 481 22.91 7.12 -1.26
N ASP A 482 23.78 8.11 -1.32
CA ASP A 482 24.29 8.79 -0.12
C ASP A 482 23.14 9.52 0.61
N MET A 483 22.25 10.19 -0.12
CA MET A 483 21.11 10.91 0.46
C MET A 483 20.05 9.93 1.02
N VAL A 484 19.77 8.83 0.32
CA VAL A 484 18.89 7.75 0.83
C VAL A 484 19.47 7.15 2.11
N ALA A 485 20.76 6.82 2.13
CA ALA A 485 21.43 6.30 3.32
C ALA A 485 21.38 7.33 4.47
N GLN A 486 21.67 8.60 4.20
CA GLN A 486 21.60 9.67 5.19
C GLN A 486 20.17 9.84 5.74
N MET A 487 19.14 9.76 4.89
CA MET A 487 17.75 9.83 5.33
C MET A 487 17.38 8.64 6.23
N ASN A 488 17.78 7.43 5.87
CA ASN A 488 17.53 6.23 6.69
C ASN A 488 18.26 6.27 8.03
N GLN A 489 19.40 6.96 8.10
CA GLN A 489 20.23 7.13 9.31
C GLN A 489 19.86 8.37 10.13
N THR A 490 18.76 9.05 9.84
CA THR A 490 18.29 10.14 10.70
C THR A 490 17.74 9.61 12.02
N SER A 491 17.70 10.47 13.02
CA SER A 491 17.07 10.18 14.31
C SER A 491 15.69 10.83 14.47
N SER A 492 15.24 11.60 13.47
CA SER A 492 13.94 12.28 13.50
C SER A 492 13.26 12.33 12.14
N LEU A 493 11.93 12.38 12.14
CA LEU A 493 11.11 12.60 10.94
C LEU A 493 11.45 13.95 10.28
N GLU A 494 11.61 15.02 11.09
CA GLU A 494 11.90 16.37 10.57
C GLU A 494 13.19 16.43 9.76
N ASP A 495 14.25 15.76 10.24
CA ASP A 495 15.53 15.71 9.50
C ASP A 495 15.41 14.83 8.24
N GLY A 496 14.67 13.74 8.32
CA GLY A 496 14.35 12.91 7.16
C GLY A 496 13.59 13.69 6.08
N GLN A 497 12.60 14.48 6.46
CA GLN A 497 11.84 15.35 5.54
C GLN A 497 12.72 16.37 4.83
N LYS A 498 13.65 17.01 5.53
CA LYS A 498 14.61 17.97 4.93
C LYS A 498 15.47 17.30 3.86
N ILE A 499 15.99 16.09 4.17
CA ILE A 499 16.79 15.32 3.22
C ILE A 499 15.93 14.90 2.03
N TRP A 500 14.67 14.52 2.26
CA TRP A 500 13.74 14.18 1.19
C TRP A 500 13.47 15.35 0.26
N ASP A 501 13.22 16.54 0.77
CA ASP A 501 13.04 17.75 -0.05
C ASP A 501 14.24 18.03 -0.95
N GLU A 502 15.45 17.87 -0.40
CA GLU A 502 16.70 18.04 -1.15
C GLU A 502 16.86 16.91 -2.19
N LEU A 503 16.57 15.67 -1.84
CA LEU A 503 16.64 14.52 -2.74
C LEU A 503 15.63 14.63 -3.88
N GLN A 504 14.38 14.97 -3.59
CA GLN A 504 13.35 15.17 -4.62
C GLN A 504 13.72 16.31 -5.56
N THR A 505 14.22 17.43 -5.02
CA THR A 505 14.74 18.55 -5.83
C THR A 505 15.88 18.08 -6.74
N TYR A 506 16.82 17.30 -6.21
CA TYR A 506 17.91 16.75 -7.00
C TYR A 506 17.43 15.78 -8.07
N CYS A 507 16.46 14.94 -7.76
CA CYS A 507 15.83 14.02 -8.71
C CYS A 507 15.21 14.80 -9.89
N TRP A 508 14.46 15.86 -9.64
CA TRP A 508 13.84 16.63 -10.72
C TRP A 508 14.83 17.46 -11.54
N ASN A 509 15.79 18.09 -10.89
CA ASN A 509 16.60 19.12 -11.54
C ASN A 509 17.89 18.57 -12.17
N GLU A 510 18.46 17.50 -11.60
CA GLU A 510 19.80 17.05 -11.99
C GLU A 510 19.84 15.57 -12.42
N SER A 511 19.41 14.64 -11.58
CA SER A 511 19.59 13.22 -11.84
C SER A 511 18.51 12.60 -12.73
N LEU A 512 17.28 13.00 -12.51
CA LEU A 512 16.07 12.49 -13.18
C LEU A 512 16.04 10.96 -13.31
N PRO A 513 15.97 10.22 -12.20
CA PRO A 513 15.93 8.77 -12.22
C PRO A 513 14.60 8.23 -12.79
N ALA A 514 13.53 9.00 -12.64
CA ALA A 514 12.21 8.78 -13.21
C ALA A 514 11.50 10.13 -13.42
N THR A 515 10.50 10.18 -14.32
CA THR A 515 9.55 11.28 -14.40
C THR A 515 8.23 10.84 -13.77
N LYS A 516 7.83 11.47 -12.67
CA LYS A 516 6.50 11.28 -12.06
C LYS A 516 5.45 11.90 -12.98
N LEU A 517 4.38 11.18 -13.28
CA LEU A 517 3.23 11.71 -14.03
C LEU A 517 2.09 12.08 -13.08
N GLY A 518 1.83 11.24 -12.09
CA GLY A 518 0.75 11.46 -11.14
C GLY A 518 0.45 10.22 -10.32
N SER A 519 -0.60 10.31 -9.52
CA SER A 519 -1.18 9.17 -8.81
C SER A 519 -2.36 8.61 -9.59
N VAL A 520 -2.52 7.28 -9.61
CA VAL A 520 -3.60 6.60 -10.33
C VAL A 520 -4.46 5.80 -9.36
N PHE A 521 -5.74 5.70 -9.71
CA PHE A 521 -6.74 5.05 -8.89
C PHE A 521 -7.29 3.82 -9.61
N LEU A 522 -7.46 2.76 -8.88
CA LEU A 522 -8.28 1.61 -9.25
C LEU A 522 -9.67 1.75 -8.65
N TYR A 523 -10.62 0.95 -9.12
CA TYR A 523 -11.88 0.83 -8.45
C TYR A 523 -12.30 -0.63 -8.31
N ASN A 524 -13.06 -0.85 -7.26
CA ASN A 524 -13.66 -2.11 -6.89
C ASN A 524 -15.17 -1.93 -6.92
N VAL A 525 -15.90 -3.02 -7.10
CA VAL A 525 -17.37 -3.01 -7.07
C VAL A 525 -17.82 -3.99 -5.99
N TYR A 526 -18.81 -3.58 -5.21
CA TYR A 526 -19.37 -4.42 -4.17
C TYR A 526 -20.90 -4.27 -4.09
N ASN A 527 -21.54 -5.33 -3.61
CA ASN A 527 -22.98 -5.31 -3.38
C ASN A 527 -23.31 -4.35 -2.23
N GLU A 528 -24.39 -3.54 -2.34
CA GLU A 528 -24.82 -2.61 -1.30
C GLU A 528 -25.15 -3.26 0.05
N LYS A 529 -25.30 -4.58 0.08
CA LYS A 529 -25.46 -5.38 1.30
C LYS A 529 -24.16 -5.69 2.01
N VAL A 530 -23.01 -5.38 1.42
CA VAL A 530 -21.71 -5.53 2.08
C VAL A 530 -21.49 -4.35 3.02
N ASP A 531 -21.50 -4.61 4.31
CA ASP A 531 -21.19 -3.64 5.34
C ASP A 531 -19.68 -3.62 5.61
N ASN A 532 -19.18 -2.46 6.08
CA ASN A 532 -17.77 -2.23 6.43
C ASN A 532 -16.78 -2.55 5.30
N PHE A 533 -17.19 -2.31 4.05
CA PHE A 533 -16.28 -2.43 2.93
C PHE A 533 -15.18 -1.38 3.03
N VAL A 534 -13.94 -1.84 3.15
CA VAL A 534 -12.73 -1.01 3.11
C VAL A 534 -11.70 -1.73 2.26
N PHE A 535 -11.05 -0.95 1.41
CA PHE A 535 -9.92 -1.40 0.63
C PHE A 535 -8.77 -0.44 0.87
N PHE A 536 -7.60 -0.94 1.22
CA PHE A 536 -6.45 -0.11 1.56
C PHE A 536 -5.15 -0.79 1.11
N CYS A 537 -4.26 -0.02 0.48
CA CYS A 537 -2.97 -0.51 -0.03
C CYS A 537 -3.14 -1.78 -0.88
N SER A 538 -4.05 -1.73 -1.86
CA SER A 538 -4.33 -2.81 -2.82
C SER A 538 -4.89 -4.11 -2.24
N GLY A 539 -5.47 -4.07 -1.02
CA GLY A 539 -6.11 -5.23 -0.41
C GLY A 539 -7.41 -4.92 0.34
N PRO A 540 -8.39 -5.83 0.28
CA PRO A 540 -9.62 -5.71 1.05
C PRO A 540 -9.33 -5.99 2.54
N ILE A 541 -9.85 -5.14 3.42
CA ILE A 541 -9.76 -5.35 4.87
C ILE A 541 -10.95 -6.19 5.32
N ILE A 542 -10.81 -7.51 5.19
CA ILE A 542 -11.92 -8.45 5.42
C ILE A 542 -12.30 -8.64 6.89
N GLY A 543 -11.48 -8.17 7.85
CA GLY A 543 -11.70 -8.38 9.27
C GLY A 543 -13.05 -7.89 9.81
N ASN A 544 -13.67 -6.93 9.12
CA ASN A 544 -14.98 -6.37 9.49
C ASN A 544 -16.03 -6.48 8.39
N MET A 545 -15.67 -6.95 7.18
CA MET A 545 -16.63 -7.09 6.09
C MET A 545 -17.66 -8.16 6.39
N ALA A 546 -18.92 -7.86 6.09
CA ALA A 546 -20.01 -8.83 6.21
C ALA A 546 -21.12 -8.52 5.20
N VAL A 547 -21.86 -9.53 4.76
CA VAL A 547 -22.95 -9.41 3.79
C VAL A 547 -24.28 -9.58 4.49
N ARG A 548 -25.11 -8.54 4.52
CA ARG A 548 -26.49 -8.63 5.05
C ARG A 548 -27.33 -9.64 4.28
N LYS A 549 -28.17 -10.41 5.00
CA LYS A 549 -29.11 -11.40 4.42
C LYS A 549 -30.19 -10.79 3.55
#